data_6ec0fdb181d2efa36f7a6ec7132c4dd7
#
_entry.id   6ec0fdb181d2efa36f7a6ec7132c4dd7
#
_cell.length_a   1.000
_cell.length_b   1.000
_cell.length_c   1.000
_cell.angle_alpha   90.00
_cell.angle_beta   90.00
_cell.angle_gamma   90.00
#
_symmetry.space_group_name_H-M   'P 1'
#
loop_
_entity.id
_entity.type
_entity.pdbx_description
1 polymer ?
#
loop_
_entity_poly.entity_id
_entity_poly.type
_entity_poly.pdbx_seq_one_letter_code
_entity_poly.pdbx_strand_id
1 'polypeptide(L)'
;MKETVVDAFRAKVEGEQIIVEFGQSRPPAAGEDGQAISLSERIAMPPNTAKRLILALDDSLRQHGPALRADPAGPPASSRAAEVLLRGQIPVNSAPDEEGEKAALLLRLVSNLGIPYQYERSFRMTAGALLANRFLLTVNRHDIPGDAIKRVMEICRRLEMPQRLQTAAEQNFDTARCVHFGFEGGADSMICKLYLETAIAPDEAVQAKARCEPVLQHLAFKWDILKHADVVTRYLWHPMLSAEGVAQRLSHVYRDRGDGTSLEIARDVLRLAAARTSAERLQYLEVQEDENERRSFDLNVYTAGMQVKDLQRTLFRMREHYGVRPGQFQALYDQIKTKALGHVAGGVHRNGRDFFNIYYGVAGFPIFSEPFG
;
A
#
# COMPACT_ATOMS: atom_id res chain seq x y z
N MET A 1 -44.48 -0.60 5.12
CA MET A 1 -43.10 -0.20 5.49
C MET A 1 -42.93 1.25 5.04
N LYS A 2 -42.49 2.15 5.92
CA LYS A 2 -42.32 3.57 5.58
C LYS A 2 -40.94 3.72 4.96
N GLU A 3 -40.86 4.13 3.71
CA GLU A 3 -39.58 4.43 3.05
C GLU A 3 -39.12 5.83 3.46
N THR A 4 -37.88 5.95 3.92
CA THR A 4 -37.25 7.23 4.24
C THR A 4 -36.07 7.42 3.28
N VAL A 5 -36.14 8.46 2.45
CA VAL A 5 -35.04 8.84 1.57
C VAL A 5 -34.03 9.64 2.39
N VAL A 6 -32.75 9.22 2.36
CA VAL A 6 -31.64 9.88 3.02
C VAL A 6 -30.55 10.16 1.99
N ASP A 7 -29.89 11.30 2.08
CA ASP A 7 -28.79 11.72 1.20
C ASP A 7 -27.47 11.95 1.95
N ALA A 8 -27.50 11.80 3.27
CA ALA A 8 -26.31 11.95 4.11
C ALA A 8 -26.30 10.92 5.24
N PHE A 9 -25.10 10.48 5.60
CA PHE A 9 -24.87 9.63 6.76
C PHE A 9 -23.55 9.95 7.43
N ARG A 10 -23.42 9.59 8.70
CA ARG A 10 -22.15 9.55 9.43
C ARG A 10 -22.05 8.27 10.25
N ALA A 11 -20.84 7.75 10.39
CA ALA A 11 -20.55 6.59 11.20
C ALA A 11 -19.55 6.94 12.30
N LYS A 12 -19.74 6.39 13.51
CA LYS A 12 -18.82 6.55 14.64
C LYS A 12 -18.79 5.27 15.46
N VAL A 13 -17.74 5.10 16.26
CA VAL A 13 -17.63 3.99 17.22
C VAL A 13 -18.00 4.51 18.61
N GLU A 14 -18.95 3.86 19.27
CA GLU A 14 -19.33 4.11 20.67
C GLU A 14 -19.25 2.80 21.47
N GLY A 15 -18.24 2.67 22.34
CA GLY A 15 -17.96 1.40 23.04
C GLY A 15 -17.65 0.27 22.07
N GLU A 16 -18.37 -0.84 22.17
CA GLU A 16 -18.24 -2.01 21.30
C GLU A 16 -19.21 -1.98 20.09
N GLN A 17 -19.84 -0.87 19.82
CA GLN A 17 -20.82 -0.73 18.74
C GLN A 17 -20.39 0.27 17.67
N ILE A 18 -20.81 0.01 16.44
CA ILE A 18 -20.77 0.96 15.35
C ILE A 18 -22.15 1.61 15.25
N ILE A 19 -22.16 2.93 15.36
CA ILE A 19 -23.35 3.76 15.23
C ILE A 19 -23.35 4.37 13.83
N VAL A 20 -24.40 4.13 13.06
CA VAL A 20 -24.65 4.79 11.78
C VAL A 20 -25.86 5.70 11.93
N GLU A 21 -25.68 6.96 11.67
CA GLU A 21 -26.71 8.00 11.73
C GLU A 21 -27.03 8.46 10.31
N PHE A 22 -28.29 8.38 9.93
CA PHE A 22 -28.79 8.76 8.61
C PHE A 22 -29.60 10.05 8.69
N GLY A 23 -29.57 10.85 7.64
CA GLY A 23 -30.30 12.09 7.58
C GLY A 23 -30.35 12.73 6.21
N GLN A 24 -30.75 14.00 6.20
CA GLN A 24 -30.75 14.84 5.00
C GLN A 24 -29.71 15.94 5.15
N SER A 25 -28.97 16.20 4.06
CA SER A 25 -28.06 17.34 3.96
C SER A 25 -28.85 18.64 4.05
N ARG A 26 -28.38 19.60 4.83
CA ARG A 26 -28.91 20.95 4.85
C ARG A 26 -27.80 21.99 4.66
N PRO A 27 -28.10 23.15 4.12
CA PRO A 27 -27.13 24.26 4.10
C PRO A 27 -26.65 24.59 5.52
N PRO A 28 -25.36 24.89 5.72
CA PRO A 28 -24.85 25.32 7.01
C PRO A 28 -25.54 26.64 7.44
N ALA A 29 -25.81 26.75 8.72
CA ALA A 29 -26.27 28.03 9.28
C ALA A 29 -25.14 29.06 9.25
N ALA A 30 -25.48 30.36 9.22
CA ALA A 30 -24.50 31.45 9.16
C ALA A 30 -23.51 31.35 10.34
N GLY A 31 -22.24 31.01 10.03
CA GLY A 31 -21.15 30.85 11.01
C GLY A 31 -20.75 29.41 11.33
N GLU A 32 -21.37 28.40 10.70
CA GLU A 32 -20.95 26.99 10.79
C GLU A 32 -20.07 26.60 9.60
N ASP A 33 -18.86 26.11 9.87
CA ASP A 33 -17.99 25.48 8.85
C ASP A 33 -18.38 24.02 8.70
N GLY A 34 -19.00 23.66 7.56
CA GLY A 34 -19.29 22.28 7.20
C GLY A 34 -20.74 22.00 6.80
N GLN A 35 -20.97 20.85 6.18
CA GLN A 35 -22.29 20.38 5.79
C GLN A 35 -23.06 19.89 7.03
N ALA A 36 -24.15 20.53 7.41
CA ALA A 36 -25.00 20.10 8.49
C ALA A 36 -25.92 18.97 8.04
N ILE A 37 -26.10 17.94 8.87
CA ILE A 37 -27.00 16.80 8.62
C ILE A 37 -28.18 16.90 9.58
N SER A 38 -29.38 16.92 9.03
CA SER A 38 -30.61 16.76 9.82
C SER A 38 -30.84 15.26 10.02
N LEU A 39 -30.52 14.74 11.22
CA LEU A 39 -30.62 13.31 11.52
C LEU A 39 -32.08 12.86 11.56
N SER A 40 -32.38 11.78 10.87
CA SER A 40 -33.69 11.12 10.86
C SER A 40 -33.70 9.77 11.55
N GLU A 41 -32.61 9.02 11.46
CA GLU A 41 -32.50 7.68 12.04
C GLU A 41 -31.09 7.41 12.58
N ARG A 42 -31.04 6.57 13.62
CA ARG A 42 -29.80 6.10 14.22
C ARG A 42 -29.85 4.59 14.40
N ILE A 43 -28.86 3.90 13.86
CA ILE A 43 -28.73 2.44 13.97
C ILE A 43 -27.45 2.12 14.72
N ALA A 44 -27.57 1.35 15.80
CA ALA A 44 -26.46 0.79 16.55
C ALA A 44 -26.31 -0.69 16.22
N MET A 45 -25.10 -1.12 15.88
CA MET A 45 -24.86 -2.52 15.53
C MET A 45 -23.49 -3.01 15.97
N PRO A 46 -23.32 -4.31 16.27
CA PRO A 46 -22.01 -4.90 16.49
C PRO A 46 -21.12 -4.78 15.24
N PRO A 47 -19.78 -4.72 15.39
CA PRO A 47 -18.85 -4.59 14.25
C PRO A 47 -19.06 -5.64 13.16
N ASN A 48 -19.33 -6.89 13.53
CA ASN A 48 -19.60 -7.97 12.56
C ASN A 48 -20.88 -7.74 11.75
N THR A 49 -21.91 -7.16 12.35
CA THR A 49 -23.15 -6.80 11.64
C THR A 49 -22.93 -5.64 10.70
N ALA A 50 -22.17 -4.63 11.13
CA ALA A 50 -21.78 -3.51 10.26
C ALA A 50 -20.98 -3.98 9.05
N LYS A 51 -20.03 -4.91 9.25
CA LYS A 51 -19.26 -5.54 8.19
C LYS A 51 -20.16 -6.26 7.17
N ARG A 52 -21.13 -7.04 7.64
CA ARG A 52 -22.11 -7.73 6.78
C ARG A 52 -23.01 -6.75 6.01
N LEU A 53 -23.40 -5.65 6.63
CA LEU A 53 -24.20 -4.61 5.97
C LEU A 53 -23.40 -3.94 4.83
N ILE A 54 -22.13 -3.61 5.06
CA ILE A 54 -21.25 -3.05 4.04
C ILE A 54 -21.15 -4.01 2.84
N LEU A 55 -20.92 -5.30 3.09
CA LEU A 55 -20.83 -6.30 2.01
C LEU A 55 -22.15 -6.43 1.24
N ALA A 56 -23.29 -6.43 1.93
CA ALA A 56 -24.60 -6.53 1.27
C ALA A 56 -24.93 -5.28 0.43
N LEU A 57 -24.55 -4.09 0.91
CA LEU A 57 -24.73 -2.84 0.17
C LEU A 57 -23.80 -2.80 -1.06
N ASP A 58 -22.57 -3.24 -0.93
CA ASP A 58 -21.62 -3.32 -2.05
C ASP A 58 -22.09 -4.29 -3.12
N ASP A 59 -22.58 -5.48 -2.74
CA ASP A 59 -23.18 -6.45 -3.65
C ASP A 59 -24.41 -5.88 -4.37
N SER A 60 -25.28 -5.21 -3.63
CA SER A 60 -26.47 -4.57 -4.23
C SER A 60 -26.11 -3.47 -5.24
N LEU A 61 -25.10 -2.65 -4.91
CA LEU A 61 -24.60 -1.61 -5.81
C LEU A 61 -23.93 -2.22 -7.06
N ARG A 62 -23.25 -3.34 -6.94
CA ARG A 62 -22.65 -4.06 -8.07
C ARG A 62 -23.71 -4.64 -9.01
N GLN A 63 -24.77 -5.21 -8.46
CA GLN A 63 -25.88 -5.80 -9.25
C GLN A 63 -26.73 -4.75 -9.95
N HIS A 64 -26.92 -3.59 -9.35
CA HIS A 64 -27.83 -2.54 -9.82
C HIS A 64 -27.12 -1.25 -10.28
N GLY A 65 -25.79 -1.16 -10.11
CA GLY A 65 -24.99 0.02 -10.41
C GLY A 65 -25.10 0.62 -11.81
N PRO A 66 -25.30 -0.17 -12.87
CA PRO A 66 -25.52 0.39 -14.20
C PRO A 66 -26.81 1.23 -14.33
N ALA A 67 -27.84 0.87 -13.56
CA ALA A 67 -29.13 1.59 -13.57
C ALA A 67 -29.12 2.89 -12.74
N LEU A 68 -28.17 3.04 -11.81
CA LEU A 68 -28.03 4.20 -10.92
C LEU A 68 -27.09 5.30 -11.45
N ARG A 69 -26.49 5.13 -12.64
CA ARG A 69 -25.53 6.07 -13.25
C ARG A 69 -26.16 7.07 -14.22
N ALA A 70 -27.32 7.61 -13.91
CA ALA A 70 -27.95 8.66 -14.72
C ALA A 70 -27.90 10.01 -14.00
N ASP A 71 -26.68 10.61 -13.91
CA ASP A 71 -26.56 12.06 -13.74
C ASP A 71 -25.34 12.58 -14.51
N PRO A 72 -25.54 13.35 -15.61
CA PRO A 72 -24.47 13.72 -16.56
C PRO A 72 -23.86 15.10 -16.28
N ALA A 73 -23.67 15.53 -15.03
CA ALA A 73 -23.14 16.85 -14.77
C ALA A 73 -22.14 16.89 -13.59
N GLY A 74 -20.92 16.42 -13.83
CA GLY A 74 -19.79 16.66 -12.94
C GLY A 74 -18.61 15.72 -13.23
N PRO A 75 -17.34 16.17 -13.13
CA PRO A 75 -16.20 15.26 -13.23
C PRO A 75 -16.28 14.24 -12.09
N PRO A 76 -15.92 12.95 -12.34
CA PRO A 76 -16.07 11.88 -11.36
C PRO A 76 -15.29 12.21 -10.08
N ALA A 77 -15.88 11.93 -8.93
CA ALA A 77 -15.30 12.20 -7.60
C ALA A 77 -13.87 11.63 -7.41
N SER A 78 -13.50 10.59 -8.17
CA SER A 78 -12.15 10.03 -8.25
C SER A 78 -11.09 11.02 -8.73
N SER A 79 -11.44 11.94 -9.65
CA SER A 79 -10.52 12.97 -10.17
C SER A 79 -10.20 14.02 -9.09
N ARG A 80 -11.17 14.38 -8.27
CA ARG A 80 -10.98 15.34 -7.15
C ARG A 80 -10.15 14.73 -6.00
N ALA A 81 -10.35 13.46 -5.70
CA ALA A 81 -9.55 12.75 -4.69
C ALA A 81 -8.08 12.63 -5.12
N ALA A 82 -7.83 12.32 -6.40
CA ALA A 82 -6.46 12.29 -6.95
C ALA A 82 -5.81 13.67 -6.94
N GLU A 83 -6.56 14.75 -7.23
CA GLU A 83 -6.05 16.13 -7.19
C GLU A 83 -5.74 16.61 -5.75
N VAL A 84 -6.55 16.21 -4.77
CA VAL A 84 -6.32 16.51 -3.34
C VAL A 84 -5.11 15.73 -2.83
N LEU A 85 -4.94 14.48 -3.24
CA LEU A 85 -3.78 13.67 -2.91
C LEU A 85 -2.50 14.24 -3.53
N LEU A 86 -2.56 14.74 -4.76
CA LEU A 86 -1.44 15.41 -5.44
C LEU A 86 -1.06 16.74 -4.76
N ARG A 87 -2.02 17.58 -4.39
CA ARG A 87 -1.76 18.87 -3.73
C ARG A 87 -1.10 18.75 -2.36
N GLY A 88 -1.31 17.65 -1.65
CA GLY A 88 -0.63 17.35 -0.38
C GLY A 88 0.77 16.73 -0.50
N GLN A 89 1.23 16.43 -1.72
CA GLN A 89 2.44 15.63 -1.95
C GLN A 89 3.55 16.38 -2.67
N ILE A 90 3.24 17.41 -3.44
CA ILE A 90 4.23 18.21 -4.17
C ILE A 90 4.64 19.37 -3.25
N PRO A 91 5.93 19.57 -2.94
CA PRO A 91 6.38 20.81 -2.30
C PRO A 91 5.95 21.98 -3.17
N VAL A 92 5.24 22.93 -2.61
CA VAL A 92 4.55 24.05 -3.30
C VAL A 92 5.50 24.99 -4.05
N ASN A 93 6.82 24.78 -3.99
CA ASN A 93 7.85 25.68 -4.51
C ASN A 93 8.76 25.09 -5.60
N SER A 94 8.44 23.93 -6.19
CA SER A 94 9.18 23.41 -7.32
C SER A 94 8.36 23.57 -8.60
N ALA A 95 8.96 24.08 -9.66
CA ALA A 95 8.42 23.90 -11.01
C ALA A 95 8.13 22.42 -11.25
N PRO A 96 7.11 22.06 -12.05
CA PRO A 96 6.84 20.66 -12.38
C PRO A 96 8.12 20.09 -13.01
N ASP A 97 8.81 19.25 -12.21
CA ASP A 97 9.93 18.47 -12.69
C ASP A 97 9.41 17.19 -13.36
N GLU A 98 10.23 16.58 -14.19
CA GLU A 98 9.87 15.35 -14.93
C GLU A 98 9.43 14.23 -13.98
N GLU A 99 10.02 14.15 -12.78
CA GLU A 99 9.65 13.21 -11.72
C GLU A 99 8.21 13.42 -11.23
N GLY A 100 7.83 14.66 -10.93
CA GLY A 100 6.48 15.02 -10.51
C GLY A 100 5.44 14.77 -11.61
N GLU A 101 5.79 15.01 -12.87
CA GLU A 101 4.91 14.74 -14.01
C GLU A 101 4.64 13.25 -14.20
N LYS A 102 5.66 12.38 -14.08
CA LYS A 102 5.49 10.93 -14.20
C LYS A 102 4.70 10.35 -13.03
N ALA A 103 4.95 10.81 -11.79
CA ALA A 103 4.16 10.44 -10.62
C ALA A 103 2.67 10.81 -10.81
N ALA A 104 2.40 12.04 -11.27
CA ALA A 104 1.06 12.52 -11.57
C ALA A 104 0.40 11.75 -12.72
N LEU A 105 1.18 11.39 -13.74
CA LEU A 105 0.69 10.56 -14.85
C LEU A 105 0.22 9.20 -14.34
N LEU A 106 1.01 8.50 -13.54
CA LEU A 106 0.62 7.20 -12.98
C LEU A 106 -0.68 7.30 -12.18
N LEU A 107 -0.79 8.30 -11.28
CA LEU A 107 -2.00 8.53 -10.49
C LEU A 107 -3.24 8.74 -11.39
N ARG A 108 -3.12 9.59 -12.43
CA ARG A 108 -4.21 9.82 -13.39
C ARG A 108 -4.60 8.55 -14.14
N LEU A 109 -3.62 7.77 -14.60
CA LEU A 109 -3.89 6.55 -15.37
C LEU A 109 -4.64 5.52 -14.55
N VAL A 110 -4.25 5.30 -13.29
CA VAL A 110 -4.94 4.37 -12.39
C VAL A 110 -6.32 4.92 -12.01
N SER A 111 -6.45 6.21 -11.69
CA SER A 111 -7.75 6.83 -11.40
C SER A 111 -8.73 6.74 -12.57
N ASN A 112 -8.23 6.80 -13.81
CA ASN A 112 -9.04 6.68 -15.03
C ASN A 112 -9.56 5.25 -15.29
N LEU A 113 -9.13 4.25 -14.51
CA LEU A 113 -9.79 2.94 -14.51
C LEU A 113 -11.23 3.03 -13.99
N GLY A 114 -11.54 4.06 -13.19
CA GLY A 114 -12.86 4.29 -12.62
C GLY A 114 -13.27 3.29 -11.54
N ILE A 115 -12.30 2.63 -10.92
CA ILE A 115 -12.50 1.61 -9.89
C ILE A 115 -11.87 2.05 -8.57
N PRO A 116 -12.28 1.48 -7.42
CA PRO A 116 -11.61 1.69 -6.15
C PRO A 116 -10.15 1.25 -6.20
N TYR A 117 -9.28 2.01 -5.54
CA TYR A 117 -7.89 1.61 -5.33
C TYR A 117 -7.43 2.00 -3.93
N GLN A 118 -6.45 1.25 -3.41
CA GLN A 118 -5.71 1.63 -2.21
C GLN A 118 -4.49 2.44 -2.60
N TYR A 119 -4.14 3.35 -1.73
CA TYR A 119 -2.96 4.20 -1.86
C TYR A 119 -2.10 4.06 -0.60
N GLU A 120 -0.83 3.78 -0.77
CA GLU A 120 0.15 3.67 0.31
C GLU A 120 1.40 4.48 -0.02
N ARG A 121 1.94 5.19 0.95
CA ARG A 121 3.19 5.93 0.81
C ARG A 121 4.35 5.20 1.46
N SER A 122 5.56 5.51 0.99
CA SER A 122 6.77 5.01 1.64
C SER A 122 7.89 6.04 1.58
N PHE A 123 8.88 5.84 2.43
CA PHE A 123 10.17 6.48 2.27
C PHE A 123 11.29 5.43 2.37
N ARG A 124 12.43 5.74 1.76
CA ARG A 124 13.64 4.93 1.84
C ARG A 124 14.75 5.73 2.49
N MET A 125 15.47 5.08 3.40
CA MET A 125 16.77 5.53 3.86
C MET A 125 17.87 4.62 3.32
N THR A 126 18.93 5.24 2.83
CA THR A 126 20.18 4.59 2.41
C THR A 126 21.32 5.58 2.64
N ALA A 127 22.58 5.17 2.45
CA ALA A 127 23.75 6.00 2.75
C ALA A 127 23.62 7.45 2.24
N GLY A 128 23.51 8.40 3.15
CA GLY A 128 23.39 9.84 2.91
C GLY A 128 22.06 10.32 2.35
N ALA A 129 21.08 9.46 2.09
CA ALA A 129 19.87 9.82 1.37
C ALA A 129 18.57 9.40 2.07
N LEU A 130 17.57 10.31 2.01
CA LEU A 130 16.18 10.08 2.35
C LEU A 130 15.32 10.32 1.11
N LEU A 131 14.71 9.26 0.57
CA LEU A 131 13.86 9.31 -0.62
C LEU A 131 12.41 9.12 -0.18
N ALA A 132 11.58 10.16 -0.30
CA ALA A 132 10.21 10.17 0.19
C ALA A 132 9.14 10.30 -0.92
N ASN A 133 9.55 10.55 -2.18
CA ASN A 133 8.62 10.57 -3.30
C ASN A 133 8.38 9.14 -3.82
N ARG A 134 7.62 8.38 -3.02
CA ARG A 134 7.40 6.95 -3.24
C ARG A 134 5.98 6.58 -2.82
N PHE A 135 5.29 5.85 -3.67
CA PHE A 135 3.95 5.36 -3.38
C PHE A 135 3.63 4.06 -4.12
N LEU A 136 2.56 3.42 -3.68
CA LEU A 136 1.97 2.22 -4.26
C LEU A 136 0.46 2.43 -4.41
N LEU A 137 -0.08 2.03 -5.55
CA LEU A 137 -1.50 1.99 -5.85
C LEU A 137 -1.90 0.54 -6.05
N THR A 138 -2.91 0.08 -5.34
CA THR A 138 -3.37 -1.32 -5.43
C THR A 138 -4.80 -1.36 -5.93
N VAL A 139 -5.05 -2.15 -6.95
CA VAL A 139 -6.38 -2.44 -7.51
C VAL A 139 -6.65 -3.93 -7.49
N ASN A 140 -7.89 -4.32 -7.27
CA ASN A 140 -8.31 -5.70 -7.48
C ASN A 140 -8.40 -5.96 -9.00
N ARG A 141 -7.76 -7.02 -9.49
CA ARG A 141 -7.78 -7.36 -10.92
C ARG A 141 -9.19 -7.55 -11.47
N HIS A 142 -10.06 -8.16 -10.69
CA HIS A 142 -11.44 -8.47 -11.11
C HIS A 142 -12.35 -7.23 -11.20
N ASP A 143 -11.98 -6.13 -10.56
CA ASP A 143 -12.73 -4.88 -10.65
C ASP A 143 -12.37 -4.06 -11.90
N ILE A 144 -11.27 -4.42 -12.60
CA ILE A 144 -10.84 -3.71 -13.83
C ILE A 144 -11.83 -4.01 -14.96
N PRO A 145 -12.56 -3.02 -15.49
CA PRO A 145 -13.61 -3.25 -16.46
C PRO A 145 -13.04 -3.63 -17.84
N GLY A 146 -13.74 -4.53 -18.54
CA GLY A 146 -13.39 -4.99 -19.88
C GLY A 146 -12.17 -5.92 -19.87
N ASP A 147 -11.27 -5.74 -20.82
CA ASP A 147 -10.03 -6.52 -20.90
C ASP A 147 -8.96 -5.97 -19.93
N ALA A 148 -8.91 -6.56 -18.74
CA ALA A 148 -8.05 -6.08 -17.65
C ALA A 148 -6.57 -6.05 -18.04
N ILE A 149 -6.07 -7.08 -18.72
CA ILE A 149 -4.66 -7.14 -19.14
C ILE A 149 -4.30 -6.04 -20.12
N LYS A 150 -5.17 -5.75 -21.10
CA LYS A 150 -4.95 -4.66 -22.06
C LYS A 150 -4.90 -3.31 -21.35
N ARG A 151 -5.78 -3.07 -20.38
CA ARG A 151 -5.81 -1.82 -19.62
C ARG A 151 -4.57 -1.63 -18.76
N VAL A 152 -4.13 -2.69 -18.08
CA VAL A 152 -2.91 -2.65 -17.25
C VAL A 152 -1.68 -2.44 -18.14
N MET A 153 -1.57 -3.15 -19.27
CA MET A 153 -0.47 -2.97 -20.20
C MET A 153 -0.46 -1.60 -20.87
N GLU A 154 -1.63 -0.99 -21.10
CA GLU A 154 -1.71 0.39 -21.59
C GLU A 154 -1.12 1.38 -20.58
N ILE A 155 -1.43 1.23 -19.29
CA ILE A 155 -0.81 2.02 -18.21
C ILE A 155 0.71 1.83 -18.24
N CYS A 156 1.18 0.60 -18.28
CA CYS A 156 2.60 0.27 -18.27
C CYS A 156 3.34 0.82 -19.49
N ARG A 157 2.74 0.75 -20.70
CA ARG A 157 3.31 1.33 -21.93
C ARG A 157 3.43 2.84 -21.83
N ARG A 158 2.44 3.53 -21.30
CA ARG A 158 2.51 4.99 -21.09
C ARG A 158 3.54 5.41 -20.04
N LEU A 159 3.95 4.47 -19.19
CA LEU A 159 5.05 4.62 -18.23
C LEU A 159 6.37 4.06 -18.75
N GLU A 160 6.46 3.81 -20.07
CA GLU A 160 7.69 3.38 -20.76
C GLU A 160 8.22 2.02 -20.30
N MET A 161 7.33 1.10 -19.92
CA MET A 161 7.73 -0.27 -19.56
C MET A 161 8.40 -0.97 -20.76
N PRO A 162 9.61 -1.53 -20.60
CA PRO A 162 10.27 -2.28 -21.68
C PRO A 162 9.44 -3.47 -22.18
N GLN A 163 9.47 -3.71 -23.49
CA GLN A 163 8.66 -4.75 -24.15
C GLN A 163 8.86 -6.13 -23.53
N ARG A 164 10.11 -6.49 -23.16
CA ARG A 164 10.40 -7.77 -22.51
C ARG A 164 9.66 -7.96 -21.19
N LEU A 165 9.54 -6.88 -20.40
CA LEU A 165 8.78 -6.92 -19.14
C LEU A 165 7.28 -6.97 -19.39
N GLN A 166 6.77 -6.28 -20.43
CA GLN A 166 5.36 -6.37 -20.82
C GLN A 166 4.98 -7.82 -21.15
N THR A 167 5.76 -8.47 -22.03
CA THR A 167 5.53 -9.88 -22.40
C THR A 167 5.55 -10.81 -21.18
N ALA A 168 6.52 -10.63 -20.28
CA ALA A 168 6.63 -11.45 -19.07
C ALA A 168 5.45 -11.18 -18.10
N ALA A 169 4.98 -9.93 -17.99
CA ALA A 169 3.82 -9.58 -17.18
C ALA A 169 2.53 -10.17 -17.76
N GLU A 170 2.34 -10.09 -19.08
CA GLU A 170 1.20 -10.69 -19.78
C GLU A 170 1.09 -12.20 -19.53
N GLN A 171 2.21 -12.93 -19.60
CA GLN A 171 2.26 -14.37 -19.35
C GLN A 171 1.87 -14.77 -17.92
N ASN A 172 2.01 -13.89 -16.96
CA ASN A 172 1.74 -14.15 -15.54
C ASN A 172 0.48 -13.45 -15.01
N PHE A 173 -0.23 -12.70 -15.85
CA PHE A 173 -1.33 -11.84 -15.42
C PHE A 173 -2.53 -12.60 -14.84
N ASP A 174 -2.84 -13.77 -15.40
CA ASP A 174 -4.03 -14.54 -15.01
C ASP A 174 -3.94 -15.12 -13.59
N THR A 175 -2.75 -15.27 -13.05
CA THR A 175 -2.54 -15.74 -11.68
C THR A 175 -2.74 -14.62 -10.63
N ALA A 176 -2.80 -13.36 -11.07
CA ALA A 176 -2.89 -12.23 -10.17
C ALA A 176 -4.30 -12.06 -9.57
N ARG A 177 -4.38 -11.86 -8.26
CA ARG A 177 -5.54 -11.39 -7.53
C ARG A 177 -5.59 -9.86 -7.55
N CYS A 178 -4.49 -9.23 -7.18
CA CYS A 178 -4.33 -7.78 -7.17
C CYS A 178 -3.19 -7.35 -8.09
N VAL A 179 -3.33 -6.13 -8.61
CA VAL A 179 -2.30 -5.45 -9.40
C VAL A 179 -1.86 -4.21 -8.63
N HIS A 180 -0.54 -4.06 -8.43
CA HIS A 180 -0.01 -2.89 -7.76
C HIS A 180 0.87 -2.10 -8.72
N PHE A 181 0.65 -0.78 -8.76
CA PHE A 181 1.48 0.15 -9.50
C PHE A 181 2.31 0.97 -8.51
N GLY A 182 3.63 0.91 -8.64
CA GLY A 182 4.54 1.62 -7.76
C GLY A 182 5.33 2.69 -8.48
N PHE A 183 5.65 3.76 -7.76
CA PHE A 183 6.53 4.81 -8.20
C PHE A 183 7.60 5.11 -7.14
N GLU A 184 8.82 5.30 -7.58
CA GLU A 184 9.94 5.77 -6.76
C GLU A 184 10.70 6.84 -7.52
N GLY A 185 10.62 8.08 -7.03
CA GLY A 185 11.38 9.21 -7.55
C GLY A 185 12.66 9.46 -6.77
N GLY A 186 13.66 9.95 -7.43
CA GLY A 186 14.94 10.38 -6.88
C GLY A 186 15.77 11.13 -7.91
N ALA A 187 16.78 11.89 -7.46
CA ALA A 187 17.57 12.77 -8.33
C ALA A 187 18.17 12.07 -9.58
N ASP A 188 18.58 10.80 -9.43
CA ASP A 188 19.29 10.06 -10.48
C ASP A 188 18.52 8.79 -10.90
N SER A 189 17.25 8.64 -10.53
CA SER A 189 16.50 7.41 -10.82
C SER A 189 15.01 7.66 -10.72
N MET A 190 14.27 7.14 -11.68
CA MET A 190 12.82 7.22 -11.77
C MET A 190 12.28 5.82 -12.04
N ILE A 191 11.88 5.13 -10.98
CA ILE A 191 11.51 3.72 -11.05
C ILE A 191 10.00 3.57 -11.02
N CYS A 192 9.45 3.03 -12.10
CA CYS A 192 8.10 2.52 -12.16
C CYS A 192 8.08 1.01 -11.86
N LYS A 193 6.96 0.54 -11.32
CA LYS A 193 6.81 -0.86 -10.92
C LYS A 193 5.41 -1.35 -11.21
N LEU A 194 5.33 -2.60 -11.63
CA LEU A 194 4.11 -3.39 -11.69
C LEU A 194 4.31 -4.61 -10.81
N TYR A 195 3.40 -4.86 -9.87
CA TYR A 195 3.37 -6.09 -9.10
C TYR A 195 2.11 -6.87 -9.45
N LEU A 196 2.27 -8.15 -9.64
CA LEU A 196 1.19 -9.12 -9.72
C LEU A 196 1.17 -9.89 -8.40
N GLU A 197 0.15 -9.66 -7.57
CA GLU A 197 -0.05 -10.43 -6.34
C GLU A 197 -0.80 -11.70 -6.66
N THR A 198 -0.15 -12.84 -6.43
CA THR A 198 -0.69 -14.16 -6.74
C THR A 198 -1.87 -14.52 -5.83
N ALA A 199 -2.93 -15.06 -6.42
CA ALA A 199 -4.01 -15.68 -5.67
C ALA A 199 -3.54 -17.04 -5.16
N ILE A 200 -3.12 -17.12 -3.90
CA ILE A 200 -2.78 -18.39 -3.26
C ILE A 200 -4.08 -19.11 -2.90
N ALA A 201 -4.28 -20.31 -3.44
CA ALA A 201 -5.46 -21.10 -3.13
C ALA A 201 -5.47 -21.51 -1.63
N PRO A 202 -6.63 -21.61 -0.96
CA PRO A 202 -6.69 -21.97 0.46
C PRO A 202 -6.00 -23.28 0.80
N ASP A 203 -6.13 -24.30 -0.02
CA ASP A 203 -5.46 -25.61 0.11
C ASP A 203 -3.94 -25.51 -0.10
N GLU A 204 -3.47 -24.72 -1.05
CA GLU A 204 -2.06 -24.42 -1.25
C GLU A 204 -1.47 -23.69 -0.02
N ALA A 205 -2.19 -22.72 0.52
CA ALA A 205 -1.77 -22.02 1.72
C ALA A 205 -1.67 -22.96 2.94
N VAL A 206 -2.63 -23.88 3.09
CA VAL A 206 -2.62 -24.92 4.14
C VAL A 206 -1.43 -25.85 3.97
N GLN A 207 -1.16 -26.33 2.74
CA GLN A 207 -0.02 -27.19 2.45
C GLN A 207 1.31 -26.48 2.68
N ALA A 208 1.46 -25.23 2.22
CA ALA A 208 2.65 -24.45 2.44
C ALA A 208 2.90 -24.22 3.94
N LYS A 209 1.87 -23.93 4.72
CA LYS A 209 1.95 -23.84 6.18
C LYS A 209 2.40 -25.15 6.82
N ALA A 210 1.84 -26.28 6.39
CA ALA A 210 2.17 -27.61 6.93
C ALA A 210 3.60 -28.04 6.61
N ARG A 211 4.13 -27.63 5.45
CA ARG A 211 5.50 -27.97 5.00
C ARG A 211 6.52 -26.89 5.33
N CYS A 212 6.10 -25.72 5.80
CA CYS A 212 6.93 -24.52 5.99
C CYS A 212 7.70 -24.13 4.71
N GLU A 213 7.11 -24.37 3.54
CA GLU A 213 7.69 -24.04 2.24
C GLU A 213 7.34 -22.61 1.82
N PRO A 214 8.28 -21.86 1.20
CA PRO A 214 8.00 -20.53 0.71
C PRO A 214 7.08 -20.59 -0.53
N VAL A 215 6.16 -19.60 -0.62
CA VAL A 215 5.20 -19.48 -1.73
C VAL A 215 5.39 -18.15 -2.44
N LEU A 216 5.29 -18.14 -3.76
CA LEU A 216 5.33 -16.90 -4.54
C LEU A 216 4.11 -16.03 -4.23
N GLN A 217 4.32 -14.91 -3.52
CA GLN A 217 3.28 -13.94 -3.19
C GLN A 217 3.13 -12.84 -4.24
N HIS A 218 4.27 -12.27 -4.68
CA HIS A 218 4.26 -11.25 -5.73
C HIS A 218 5.36 -11.50 -6.75
N LEU A 219 5.01 -11.27 -8.02
CA LEU A 219 5.94 -11.11 -9.10
C LEU A 219 5.98 -9.63 -9.48
N ALA A 220 7.16 -9.01 -9.37
CA ALA A 220 7.31 -7.59 -9.60
C ALA A 220 8.22 -7.30 -10.80
N PHE A 221 7.75 -6.43 -11.67
CA PHE A 221 8.45 -5.89 -12.81
C PHE A 221 8.82 -4.45 -12.49
N LYS A 222 10.11 -4.11 -12.50
CA LYS A 222 10.62 -2.79 -12.14
C LYS A 222 11.47 -2.27 -13.27
N TRP A 223 11.26 -1.02 -13.64
CA TRP A 223 12.07 -0.36 -14.66
C TRP A 223 12.40 1.08 -14.25
N ASP A 224 13.63 1.47 -14.49
CA ASP A 224 14.15 2.81 -14.25
C ASP A 224 14.16 3.56 -15.60
N ILE A 225 13.30 4.56 -15.73
CA ILE A 225 13.12 5.31 -16.96
C ILE A 225 14.40 6.08 -17.32
N LEU A 226 15.11 6.63 -16.32
CA LEU A 226 16.32 7.43 -16.56
C LEU A 226 17.53 6.57 -16.89
N LYS A 227 17.65 5.38 -16.28
CA LYS A 227 18.81 4.50 -16.45
C LYS A 227 18.62 3.42 -17.51
N HIS A 228 17.41 3.31 -18.08
CA HIS A 228 17.05 2.25 -19.01
C HIS A 228 17.40 0.84 -18.48
N ALA A 229 17.27 0.67 -17.18
CA ALA A 229 17.55 -0.58 -16.48
C ALA A 229 16.25 -1.17 -15.96
N ASP A 230 16.14 -2.48 -16.00
CA ASP A 230 14.95 -3.15 -15.51
C ASP A 230 15.30 -4.49 -14.86
N VAL A 231 14.37 -5.03 -14.06
CA VAL A 231 14.53 -6.27 -13.31
C VAL A 231 13.20 -6.91 -12.97
N VAL A 232 13.15 -8.23 -12.98
CA VAL A 232 12.06 -9.03 -12.41
C VAL A 232 12.45 -9.44 -10.99
N THR A 233 11.50 -9.31 -10.06
CA THR A 233 11.72 -9.56 -8.64
C THR A 233 10.62 -10.48 -8.12
N ARG A 234 11.00 -11.53 -7.39
CA ARG A 234 10.08 -12.45 -6.72
C ARG A 234 10.00 -12.13 -5.25
N TYR A 235 8.78 -12.11 -4.71
CA TYR A 235 8.50 -11.99 -3.29
C TYR A 235 7.95 -13.32 -2.81
N LEU A 236 8.73 -14.01 -1.99
CA LEU A 236 8.42 -15.33 -1.46
C LEU A 236 7.91 -15.20 -0.03
N TRP A 237 6.65 -15.51 0.18
CA TRP A 237 6.07 -15.58 1.51
C TRP A 237 6.55 -16.84 2.23
N HIS A 238 7.04 -16.66 3.45
CA HIS A 238 7.42 -17.74 4.35
C HIS A 238 6.35 -17.91 5.42
N PRO A 239 5.44 -18.89 5.29
CA PRO A 239 4.38 -19.10 6.25
C PRO A 239 4.88 -19.68 7.56
N MET A 240 4.12 -19.44 8.64
CA MET A 240 4.29 -20.08 9.94
C MET A 240 5.66 -19.89 10.62
N LEU A 241 6.36 -18.80 10.30
CA LEU A 241 7.61 -18.49 10.98
C LEU A 241 7.31 -17.97 12.40
N SER A 242 7.99 -18.54 13.38
CA SER A 242 8.09 -17.90 14.70
C SER A 242 8.92 -16.61 14.64
N ALA A 243 8.85 -15.79 15.69
CA ALA A 243 9.69 -14.58 15.76
C ALA A 243 11.18 -14.91 15.67
N GLU A 244 11.63 -16.04 16.26
CA GLU A 244 13.00 -16.54 16.17
C GLU A 244 13.34 -16.95 14.74
N GLY A 245 12.42 -17.61 14.03
CA GLY A 245 12.59 -18.00 12.63
C GLY A 245 12.75 -16.79 11.72
N VAL A 246 11.94 -15.75 11.91
CA VAL A 246 12.10 -14.46 11.20
C VAL A 246 13.44 -13.81 11.55
N ALA A 247 13.84 -13.77 12.85
CA ALA A 247 15.10 -13.21 13.28
C ALA A 247 16.32 -13.92 12.69
N GLN A 248 16.24 -15.25 12.52
CA GLN A 248 17.28 -16.03 11.84
C GLN A 248 17.39 -15.64 10.36
N ARG A 249 16.26 -15.51 9.65
CA ARG A 249 16.26 -15.10 8.24
C ARG A 249 16.78 -13.68 8.04
N LEU A 250 16.44 -12.75 8.93
CA LEU A 250 17.03 -11.41 8.95
C LEU A 250 18.56 -11.47 9.12
N SER A 251 19.07 -12.41 9.91
CA SER A 251 20.52 -12.61 10.06
C SER A 251 21.18 -13.07 8.76
N HIS A 252 20.50 -13.88 7.95
CA HIS A 252 20.99 -14.26 6.62
C HIS A 252 20.99 -13.11 5.63
N VAL A 253 19.98 -12.22 5.70
CA VAL A 253 19.92 -11.02 4.84
C VAL A 253 21.13 -10.11 5.07
N TYR A 254 21.56 -9.97 6.33
CA TYR A 254 22.63 -9.04 6.74
C TYR A 254 23.95 -9.73 7.10
N ARG A 255 24.14 -11.02 6.81
CA ARG A 255 25.29 -11.84 7.30
C ARG A 255 26.67 -11.27 7.01
N ASP A 256 26.82 -10.51 5.92
CA ASP A 256 28.13 -9.96 5.51
C ASP A 256 28.27 -8.47 5.87
N ARG A 257 27.44 -7.97 6.82
CA ARG A 257 27.46 -6.58 7.27
C ARG A 257 28.22 -6.42 8.57
N GLY A 258 29.35 -5.71 8.51
CA GLY A 258 30.36 -5.69 9.56
C GLY A 258 29.94 -5.03 10.88
N ASP A 259 29.01 -4.02 10.84
CA ASP A 259 28.61 -3.29 12.06
C ASP A 259 27.34 -3.85 12.74
N GLY A 260 26.63 -4.75 12.07
CA GLY A 260 25.42 -5.36 12.60
C GLY A 260 24.22 -4.41 12.81
N THR A 261 24.39 -3.10 12.60
CA THR A 261 23.38 -2.08 12.93
C THR A 261 22.08 -2.28 12.17
N SER A 262 22.14 -2.58 10.88
CA SER A 262 20.94 -2.83 10.05
C SER A 262 20.17 -4.06 10.52
N LEU A 263 20.88 -5.13 10.91
CA LEU A 263 20.25 -6.32 11.48
C LEU A 263 19.54 -6.00 12.81
N GLU A 264 20.18 -5.22 13.67
CA GLU A 264 19.57 -4.85 14.95
C GLU A 264 18.33 -3.95 14.75
N ILE A 265 18.37 -3.01 13.80
CA ILE A 265 17.22 -2.20 13.41
C ILE A 265 16.06 -3.10 12.94
N ALA A 266 16.33 -4.08 12.07
CA ALA A 266 15.32 -5.02 11.60
C ALA A 266 14.73 -5.87 12.74
N ARG A 267 15.59 -6.33 13.67
CA ARG A 267 15.16 -7.08 14.86
C ARG A 267 14.33 -6.22 15.82
N ASP A 268 14.65 -4.93 15.96
CA ASP A 268 13.85 -4.01 16.78
C ASP A 268 12.44 -3.86 16.24
N VAL A 269 12.28 -3.72 14.91
CA VAL A 269 10.96 -3.68 14.26
C VAL A 269 10.19 -4.97 14.54
N LEU A 270 10.82 -6.14 14.31
CA LEU A 270 10.21 -7.44 14.58
C LEU A 270 9.75 -7.58 16.03
N ARG A 271 10.60 -7.21 16.99
CA ARG A 271 10.29 -7.29 18.44
C ARG A 271 9.08 -6.41 18.79
N LEU A 272 9.04 -5.16 18.29
CA LEU A 272 7.95 -4.24 18.55
C LEU A 272 6.63 -4.73 17.95
N ALA A 273 6.67 -5.33 16.76
CA ALA A 273 5.49 -5.92 16.12
C ALA A 273 5.02 -7.20 16.83
N ALA A 274 5.94 -8.12 17.16
CA ALA A 274 5.63 -9.36 17.85
C ALA A 274 5.14 -9.16 19.31
N ALA A 275 5.44 -8.01 19.91
CA ALA A 275 4.86 -7.65 21.22
C ALA A 275 3.37 -7.25 21.13
N ARG A 276 2.81 -7.03 19.93
CA ARG A 276 1.43 -6.57 19.71
C ARG A 276 0.54 -7.58 19.00
N THR A 277 1.14 -8.53 18.30
CA THR A 277 0.42 -9.59 17.59
C THR A 277 1.24 -10.86 17.56
N SER A 278 0.62 -12.02 17.30
CA SER A 278 1.38 -13.26 17.15
C SER A 278 2.26 -13.21 15.89
N ALA A 279 3.43 -13.82 15.93
CA ALA A 279 4.36 -13.82 14.81
C ALA A 279 3.76 -14.45 13.53
N GLU A 280 2.87 -15.41 13.67
CA GLU A 280 2.14 -16.07 12.56
C GLU A 280 1.21 -15.11 11.80
N ARG A 281 0.79 -14.01 12.44
CA ARG A 281 0.00 -12.95 11.82
C ARG A 281 0.86 -11.88 11.16
N LEU A 282 2.17 -11.92 11.37
CA LEU A 282 3.14 -11.10 10.63
C LEU A 282 3.48 -11.82 9.34
N GLN A 283 3.38 -11.12 8.22
CA GLN A 283 3.75 -11.71 6.94
C GLN A 283 5.19 -11.36 6.62
N TYR A 284 6.06 -12.36 6.59
CA TYR A 284 7.47 -12.19 6.24
C TYR A 284 7.71 -12.69 4.81
N LEU A 285 8.25 -11.81 3.98
CA LEU A 285 8.62 -12.10 2.60
C LEU A 285 10.13 -11.99 2.41
N GLU A 286 10.71 -12.91 1.66
CA GLU A 286 12.05 -12.75 1.09
C GLU A 286 11.94 -12.26 -0.35
N VAL A 287 12.83 -11.35 -0.71
CA VAL A 287 12.82 -10.71 -2.02
C VAL A 287 14.05 -11.15 -2.79
N GLN A 288 13.82 -11.82 -3.91
CA GLN A 288 14.85 -12.36 -4.79
C GLN A 288 14.76 -11.68 -6.15
N GLU A 289 15.89 -11.38 -6.74
CA GLU A 289 16.03 -10.91 -8.11
C GLU A 289 16.74 -11.95 -8.94
N ASP A 290 16.32 -12.12 -10.19
CA ASP A 290 17.03 -13.01 -11.10
C ASP A 290 18.44 -12.46 -11.40
N GLU A 291 19.42 -13.35 -11.49
CA GLU A 291 20.79 -13.03 -11.91
C GLU A 291 21.61 -12.09 -10.99
N ASN A 292 21.15 -11.87 -9.75
CA ASN A 292 21.96 -11.09 -8.80
C ASN A 292 21.82 -11.56 -7.35
N GLU A 293 22.81 -11.18 -6.53
CA GLU A 293 22.92 -11.56 -5.12
C GLU A 293 22.15 -10.63 -4.18
N ARG A 294 21.14 -9.91 -4.67
CA ARG A 294 20.32 -9.09 -3.80
C ARG A 294 19.68 -9.93 -2.72
N ARG A 295 19.84 -9.51 -1.47
CA ARG A 295 19.20 -10.11 -0.31
C ARG A 295 18.35 -9.05 0.38
N SER A 296 17.06 -9.22 0.39
CA SER A 296 16.18 -8.30 1.08
C SER A 296 14.92 -9.00 1.58
N PHE A 297 14.27 -8.35 2.54
CA PHE A 297 13.05 -8.81 3.17
C PHE A 297 11.97 -7.74 3.08
N ASP A 298 10.73 -8.16 3.29
CA ASP A 298 9.59 -7.32 3.54
C ASP A 298 8.79 -7.93 4.71
N LEU A 299 8.61 -7.17 5.78
CA LEU A 299 7.89 -7.57 6.98
C LEU A 299 6.62 -6.74 7.08
N ASN A 300 5.49 -7.36 6.77
CA ASN A 300 4.18 -6.76 6.90
C ASN A 300 3.74 -6.77 8.37
N VAL A 301 3.42 -5.60 8.90
CA VAL A 301 3.07 -5.40 10.32
C VAL A 301 1.70 -4.75 10.51
N TYR A 302 0.83 -4.75 9.48
CA TYR A 302 -0.52 -4.16 9.59
C TYR A 302 -1.31 -4.72 10.78
N THR A 303 -1.21 -6.04 11.01
CA THR A 303 -1.91 -6.73 12.10
C THR A 303 -1.44 -6.34 13.49
N ALA A 304 -0.28 -5.72 13.62
CA ALA A 304 0.22 -5.19 14.89
C ALA A 304 -0.39 -3.83 15.27
N GLY A 305 -1.17 -3.19 14.38
CA GLY A 305 -1.86 -1.94 14.65
C GLY A 305 -0.94 -0.79 15.05
N MET A 306 0.28 -0.77 14.53
CA MET A 306 1.31 0.21 14.86
C MET A 306 1.10 1.52 14.11
N GLN A 307 1.57 2.61 14.71
CA GLN A 307 1.77 3.89 14.03
C GLN A 307 3.27 4.13 13.84
N VAL A 308 3.62 5.01 12.90
CA VAL A 308 5.03 5.35 12.63
C VAL A 308 5.77 5.81 13.89
N LYS A 309 5.09 6.55 14.80
CA LYS A 309 5.67 6.98 16.09
C LYS A 309 6.09 5.84 17.00
N ASP A 310 5.48 4.66 16.87
CA ASP A 310 5.84 3.50 17.69
C ASP A 310 7.25 2.97 17.36
N LEU A 311 7.74 3.30 16.16
CA LEU A 311 9.11 3.05 15.73
C LEU A 311 10.05 4.24 15.98
N GLN A 312 9.67 5.28 16.73
CA GLN A 312 10.45 6.51 16.84
C GLN A 312 11.93 6.27 17.10
N ARG A 313 12.28 5.54 18.16
CA ARG A 313 13.70 5.26 18.52
C ARG A 313 14.43 4.53 17.40
N THR A 314 13.79 3.54 16.79
CA THR A 314 14.34 2.74 15.70
C THR A 314 14.56 3.60 14.45
N LEU A 315 13.63 4.50 14.11
CA LEU A 315 13.73 5.40 12.97
C LEU A 315 14.83 6.46 13.16
N PHE A 316 15.00 6.99 14.37
CA PHE A 316 16.09 7.93 14.68
C PHE A 316 17.45 7.24 14.60
N ARG A 317 17.59 6.03 15.13
CA ARG A 317 18.79 5.19 14.97
C ARG A 317 19.08 4.87 13.50
N MET A 318 18.04 4.55 12.72
CA MET A 318 18.13 4.34 11.27
C MET A 318 18.64 5.60 10.56
N ARG A 319 18.11 6.78 10.90
CA ARG A 319 18.57 8.07 10.38
C ARG A 319 20.07 8.28 10.66
N GLU A 320 20.52 7.99 11.88
CA GLU A 320 21.94 8.12 12.28
C GLU A 320 22.82 7.16 11.49
N HIS A 321 22.44 5.90 11.43
CA HIS A 321 23.15 4.85 10.68
C HIS A 321 23.39 5.24 9.22
N TYR A 322 22.35 5.78 8.55
CA TYR A 322 22.46 6.18 7.16
C TYR A 322 23.01 7.60 6.95
N GLY A 323 23.31 8.35 7.99
CA GLY A 323 23.80 9.73 7.86
C GLY A 323 22.82 10.70 7.22
N VAL A 324 21.51 10.44 7.35
CA VAL A 324 20.45 11.32 6.80
C VAL A 324 20.40 12.62 7.61
N ARG A 325 20.30 13.77 6.93
CA ARG A 325 20.27 15.10 7.57
C ARG A 325 19.12 15.19 8.59
N PRO A 326 19.42 15.62 9.85
CA PRO A 326 18.42 15.66 10.91
C PRO A 326 17.17 16.46 10.56
N GLY A 327 17.32 17.67 10.00
CA GLY A 327 16.18 18.54 9.67
C GLY A 327 15.30 17.96 8.56
N GLN A 328 15.88 17.29 7.55
CA GLN A 328 15.11 16.64 6.48
C GLN A 328 14.27 15.48 7.03
N PHE A 329 14.87 14.65 7.87
CA PHE A 329 14.16 13.54 8.49
C PHE A 329 13.08 14.04 9.47
N GLN A 330 13.38 15.03 10.31
CA GLN A 330 12.43 15.59 11.27
C GLN A 330 11.19 16.15 10.58
N ALA A 331 11.37 16.89 9.48
CA ALA A 331 10.27 17.42 8.69
C ALA A 331 9.34 16.33 8.13
N LEU A 332 9.91 15.23 7.63
CA LEU A 332 9.11 14.08 7.20
C LEU A 332 8.41 13.42 8.38
N TYR A 333 9.17 13.10 9.45
CA TYR A 333 8.66 12.40 10.62
C TYR A 333 7.46 13.11 11.26
N ASP A 334 7.52 14.43 11.40
CA ASP A 334 6.43 15.23 11.99
C ASP A 334 5.13 15.13 11.17
N GLN A 335 5.22 14.98 9.86
CA GLN A 335 4.05 14.81 8.99
C GLN A 335 3.44 13.40 9.07
N ILE A 336 4.26 12.37 9.36
CA ILE A 336 3.82 10.98 9.21
C ILE A 336 3.69 10.22 10.53
N LYS A 337 4.19 10.73 11.65
CA LYS A 337 4.29 10.03 12.94
C LYS A 337 2.99 9.41 13.45
N THR A 338 1.84 9.98 13.09
CA THR A 338 0.49 9.48 13.47
C THR A 338 -0.13 8.56 12.43
N LYS A 339 0.52 8.34 11.28
CA LYS A 339 0.00 7.44 10.24
C LYS A 339 0.19 6.00 10.65
N ALA A 340 -0.76 5.15 10.23
CA ALA A 340 -0.62 3.70 10.39
C ALA A 340 0.64 3.21 9.70
N LEU A 341 1.37 2.32 10.35
CA LEU A 341 2.52 1.61 9.79
C LEU A 341 2.02 0.40 9.01
N GLY A 342 2.46 0.26 7.78
CA GLY A 342 2.08 -0.84 6.90
C GLY A 342 3.07 -1.98 6.96
N HIS A 343 4.21 -1.78 6.32
CA HIS A 343 5.28 -2.77 6.34
C HIS A 343 6.66 -2.11 6.34
N VAL A 344 7.68 -2.90 6.69
CA VAL A 344 9.08 -2.48 6.72
C VAL A 344 9.87 -3.43 5.85
N ALA A 345 10.51 -2.90 4.82
CA ALA A 345 11.37 -3.68 3.95
C ALA A 345 12.82 -3.19 4.06
N GLY A 346 13.76 -4.11 4.01
CA GLY A 346 15.18 -3.77 4.09
C GLY A 346 16.05 -4.85 3.48
N GLY A 347 17.34 -4.58 3.43
CA GLY A 347 18.30 -5.55 2.94
C GLY A 347 19.50 -4.92 2.27
N VAL A 348 20.19 -5.72 1.47
CA VAL A 348 21.40 -5.35 0.77
C VAL A 348 21.15 -5.36 -0.72
N HIS A 349 21.39 -4.23 -1.37
CA HIS A 349 21.35 -4.08 -2.81
C HIS A 349 22.48 -4.83 -3.51
N ARG A 350 22.32 -5.09 -4.83
CA ARG A 350 23.36 -5.65 -5.69
C ARG A 350 24.71 -4.91 -5.66
N ASN A 351 24.71 -3.61 -5.33
CA ASN A 351 25.93 -2.81 -5.16
C ASN A 351 26.52 -2.90 -3.75
N GLY A 352 26.03 -3.83 -2.94
CA GLY A 352 26.49 -4.02 -1.59
C GLY A 352 26.02 -3.00 -0.57
N ARG A 353 25.28 -1.96 -0.91
CA ARG A 353 24.73 -0.97 0.03
C ARG A 353 23.42 -1.46 0.62
N ASP A 354 23.26 -1.27 1.91
CA ASP A 354 22.00 -1.57 2.60
C ASP A 354 21.00 -0.41 2.52
N PHE A 355 19.75 -0.72 2.85
CA PHE A 355 18.65 0.23 2.81
C PHE A 355 17.50 -0.23 3.71
N PHE A 356 16.65 0.73 4.11
CA PHE A 356 15.34 0.47 4.67
C PHE A 356 14.26 1.27 3.95
N ASN A 357 13.11 0.63 3.75
CA ASN A 357 11.87 1.27 3.32
C ASN A 357 10.85 1.16 4.45
N ILE A 358 10.15 2.24 4.71
CA ILE A 358 9.04 2.29 5.65
C ILE A 358 7.79 2.65 4.86
N TYR A 359 6.78 1.79 4.92
CA TYR A 359 5.50 1.97 4.26
C TYR A 359 4.45 2.37 5.28
N TYR A 360 3.62 3.35 4.94
CA TYR A 360 2.71 3.97 5.89
C TYR A 360 1.50 4.61 5.23
N GLY A 361 0.45 4.80 6.04
CA GLY A 361 -0.70 5.63 5.68
C GLY A 361 -1.54 5.05 4.58
N VAL A 362 -1.78 3.72 4.61
CA VAL A 362 -2.72 3.08 3.68
C VAL A 362 -4.07 3.78 3.78
N ALA A 363 -4.55 4.26 2.64
CA ALA A 363 -5.84 4.91 2.49
C ALA A 363 -6.57 4.32 1.29
N GLY A 364 -7.90 4.35 1.30
CA GLY A 364 -8.75 3.80 0.25
C GLY A 364 -9.61 2.64 0.74
N PHE A 365 -10.36 2.03 -0.16
CA PHE A 365 -11.20 0.89 0.18
C PHE A 365 -10.33 -0.33 0.53
N PRO A 366 -10.67 -1.08 1.59
CA PRO A 366 -9.97 -2.31 1.92
C PRO A 366 -10.16 -3.31 0.77
N ILE A 367 -9.10 -3.52 -0.01
CA ILE A 367 -9.04 -4.55 -1.06
C ILE A 367 -8.79 -5.92 -0.43
N PHE A 368 -8.30 -5.93 0.80
CA PHE A 368 -8.04 -7.15 1.55
C PHE A 368 -9.24 -7.53 2.41
N SER A 369 -10.00 -8.54 1.99
CA SER A 369 -10.52 -9.51 2.94
C SER A 369 -9.28 -10.12 3.61
N GLU A 370 -9.24 -10.20 4.95
CA GLU A 370 -8.10 -10.77 5.69
C GLU A 370 -7.52 -11.97 4.92
N PRO A 371 -6.23 -12.01 4.63
CA PRO A 371 -5.63 -13.24 4.20
C PRO A 371 -5.72 -14.17 5.41
N PHE A 372 -6.50 -15.20 5.30
CA PHE A 372 -6.61 -16.28 6.28
C PHE A 372 -7.47 -15.97 7.54
N GLY A 373 -8.79 -16.13 7.43
CA GLY A 373 -9.64 -16.57 8.54
C GLY A 373 -9.29 -17.98 8.95
#